data_f64ea8243edc9c0a747e7b994b90d275
#
_entry.id   f64ea8243edc9c0a747e7b994b90d275
#
_cell.length_a   1.000
_cell.length_b   1.000
_cell.length_c   1.000
_cell.angle_alpha   90.00
_cell.angle_beta   90.00
_cell.angle_gamma   90.00
#
_symmetry.space_group_name_H-M   'P 1'
#
loop_
_entity.id
_entity.type
_entity.pdbx_description
1 polymer ?
#
loop_
_entity_poly.entity_id
_entity_poly.type
_entity_poly.pdbx_seq_one_letter_code
_entity_poly.pdbx_strand_id
1 'polypeptide(L)'
;MNPFRRHQRALRPAIGAAVAAMLLAGAPAVGQDASNEEQATKAAMIYNFGRFTAWPDARFGGPGDPVVLCVNPAAALAGPLQTLAGKPVGGRTLVVRQTTQVDRTCTMAYVGAGAANDSYVAGLRDKGVLTIGETPGFTRAGAIQLVTIGRQVRFEVNQQNALAAGARLSSNLLRLAVGVH
;
A
#
# COMPACT_ATOMS: atom_id res chain seq x y z
N MET A 1 55.41 -23.07 -74.29
CA MET A 1 54.87 -24.42 -74.26
C MET A 1 54.49 -24.72 -72.80
N ASN A 2 53.27 -24.81 -72.58
CA ASN A 2 52.39 -25.43 -71.57
C ASN A 2 53.00 -25.91 -70.28
N PRO A 3 52.18 -26.18 -69.25
CA PRO A 3 50.74 -26.03 -69.08
C PRO A 3 50.27 -25.83 -67.59
N PHE A 4 48.97 -25.62 -67.48
CA PHE A 4 48.07 -25.95 -66.42
C PHE A 4 48.57 -25.97 -64.95
N ARG A 5 48.26 -24.91 -64.18
CA ARG A 5 48.09 -25.01 -62.74
C ARG A 5 46.59 -25.02 -62.39
N ARG A 6 46.14 -26.17 -61.94
CA ARG A 6 44.77 -26.33 -61.34
C ARG A 6 44.71 -25.59 -59.98
N HIS A 7 43.83 -24.64 -59.85
CA HIS A 7 43.47 -24.05 -58.59
C HIS A 7 42.57 -25.03 -57.84
N GLN A 8 43.08 -25.69 -56.83
CA GLN A 8 42.25 -26.36 -55.83
C GLN A 8 41.70 -25.28 -54.87
N ARG A 9 40.43 -24.98 -54.98
CA ARG A 9 39.67 -24.24 -53.97
C ARG A 9 39.39 -25.19 -52.81
N ALA A 10 40.06 -24.99 -51.68
CA ALA A 10 39.74 -25.59 -50.42
C ALA A 10 38.43 -24.99 -49.88
N LEU A 11 37.36 -25.76 -49.85
CA LEU A 11 36.17 -25.47 -49.07
C LEU A 11 36.55 -25.55 -47.58
N ARG A 12 36.45 -24.43 -46.88
CA ARG A 12 36.47 -24.40 -45.42
C ARG A 12 35.01 -24.52 -44.95
N PRO A 13 34.67 -25.47 -44.06
CA PRO A 13 33.33 -25.50 -43.47
C PRO A 13 33.25 -24.44 -42.39
N ALA A 14 32.36 -23.49 -42.57
CA ALA A 14 31.90 -22.56 -41.54
C ALA A 14 30.81 -23.25 -40.70
N ILE A 15 31.23 -24.00 -39.68
CA ILE A 15 30.34 -24.55 -38.64
C ILE A 15 30.92 -24.09 -37.30
N GLY A 16 30.22 -23.19 -36.59
CA GLY A 16 30.63 -22.84 -35.24
C GLY A 16 30.32 -21.42 -34.77
N ALA A 17 29.11 -20.90 -34.92
CA ALA A 17 28.75 -19.66 -34.27
C ALA A 17 27.18 -19.53 -34.12
N ALA A 18 26.53 -20.50 -33.48
CA ALA A 18 25.08 -20.43 -33.27
C ALA A 18 24.62 -21.15 -31.99
N VAL A 19 25.35 -21.11 -30.88
CA VAL A 19 24.93 -21.72 -29.60
C VAL A 19 25.29 -20.86 -28.37
N ALA A 20 25.40 -19.56 -28.47
CA ALA A 20 25.73 -18.69 -27.32
C ALA A 20 24.69 -17.61 -27.02
N ALA A 21 23.47 -17.73 -27.47
CA ALA A 21 22.43 -16.69 -27.30
C ALA A 21 21.13 -17.15 -26.58
N MET A 22 21.16 -18.18 -25.73
CA MET A 22 19.95 -18.71 -25.10
C MET A 22 20.10 -19.06 -23.61
N LEU A 23 20.75 -18.19 -22.81
CA LEU A 23 20.84 -18.37 -21.35
C LEU A 23 20.62 -17.07 -20.57
N LEU A 24 19.86 -16.12 -21.11
CA LEU A 24 19.46 -14.91 -20.38
C LEU A 24 17.95 -14.81 -20.20
N ALA A 25 17.25 -15.94 -20.09
CA ALA A 25 15.83 -15.95 -19.78
C ALA A 25 15.59 -16.51 -18.37
N GLY A 26 15.22 -15.64 -17.43
CA GLY A 26 14.52 -16.06 -16.23
C GLY A 26 15.33 -16.05 -14.94
N ALA A 27 15.75 -14.88 -14.46
CA ALA A 27 15.85 -14.71 -13.03
C ALA A 27 14.41 -14.67 -12.48
N PRO A 28 14.02 -15.55 -11.53
CA PRO A 28 12.65 -15.54 -10.98
C PRO A 28 12.45 -14.22 -10.25
N ALA A 29 11.31 -13.58 -10.52
CA ALA A 29 10.83 -12.34 -9.88
C ALA A 29 10.39 -12.56 -8.41
N VAL A 30 11.16 -13.28 -7.61
CA VAL A 30 10.85 -13.64 -6.21
C VAL A 30 10.69 -12.40 -5.31
N GLY A 31 11.32 -11.27 -5.66
CA GLY A 31 11.21 -10.03 -4.88
C GLY A 31 9.91 -9.27 -5.11
N GLN A 32 9.31 -9.38 -6.27
CA GLN A 32 8.11 -8.66 -6.64
C GLN A 32 6.84 -9.28 -6.05
N ASP A 33 6.80 -10.61 -5.97
CA ASP A 33 5.69 -11.34 -5.37
C ASP A 33 5.60 -11.08 -3.87
N ALA A 34 6.72 -11.10 -3.14
CA ALA A 34 6.77 -10.78 -1.71
C ALA A 34 6.33 -9.33 -1.41
N SER A 35 6.71 -8.38 -2.27
CA SER A 35 6.28 -6.99 -2.13
C SER A 35 4.77 -6.83 -2.38
N ASN A 36 4.23 -7.52 -3.37
CA ASN A 36 2.80 -7.49 -3.68
C ASN A 36 1.96 -8.13 -2.56
N GLU A 37 2.43 -9.22 -1.97
CA GLU A 37 1.77 -9.88 -0.83
C GLU A 37 1.77 -8.97 0.41
N GLU A 38 2.87 -8.30 0.70
CA GLU A 38 2.95 -7.32 1.80
C GLU A 38 1.97 -6.16 1.58
N GLN A 39 1.91 -5.60 0.37
CA GLN A 39 0.99 -4.52 0.04
C GLN A 39 -0.48 -4.95 0.15
N ALA A 40 -0.82 -6.15 -0.31
CA ALA A 40 -2.15 -6.73 -0.18
C ALA A 40 -2.54 -6.91 1.30
N THR A 41 -1.61 -7.39 2.12
CA THR A 41 -1.79 -7.54 3.57
C THR A 41 -2.04 -6.20 4.24
N LYS A 42 -1.23 -5.18 3.94
CA LYS A 42 -1.40 -3.81 4.46
C LYS A 42 -2.76 -3.23 4.06
N ALA A 43 -3.16 -3.38 2.81
CA ALA A 43 -4.47 -2.92 2.33
C ALA A 43 -5.62 -3.62 3.07
N ALA A 44 -5.54 -4.94 3.27
CA ALA A 44 -6.53 -5.69 4.04
C ALA A 44 -6.59 -5.24 5.51
N MET A 45 -5.45 -4.92 6.14
CA MET A 45 -5.42 -4.36 7.49
C MET A 45 -6.08 -2.99 7.55
N ILE A 46 -5.79 -2.09 6.60
CA ILE A 46 -6.42 -0.76 6.51
C ILE A 46 -7.95 -0.88 6.38
N TYR A 47 -8.42 -1.81 5.55
CA TYR A 47 -9.85 -2.12 5.44
C TYR A 47 -10.44 -2.57 6.78
N ASN A 48 -9.75 -3.48 7.48
CA ASN A 48 -10.19 -3.96 8.79
C ASN A 48 -10.16 -2.85 9.85
N PHE A 49 -9.22 -1.91 9.78
CA PHE A 49 -9.27 -0.74 10.68
C PHE A 49 -10.59 0.00 10.51
N GLY A 50 -11.04 0.23 9.29
CA GLY A 50 -12.36 0.80 9.02
C GLY A 50 -13.50 -0.04 9.62
N ARG A 51 -13.49 -1.37 9.41
CA ARG A 51 -14.54 -2.28 9.90
C ARG A 51 -14.65 -2.32 11.43
N PHE A 52 -13.51 -2.15 12.11
CA PHE A 52 -13.44 -2.19 13.59
C PHE A 52 -13.41 -0.79 14.23
N THR A 53 -13.78 0.23 13.47
CA THR A 53 -13.89 1.61 13.95
C THR A 53 -15.36 2.02 13.92
N ALA A 54 -15.82 2.65 14.99
CA ALA A 54 -17.11 3.34 15.05
C ALA A 54 -16.89 4.85 14.96
N TRP A 55 -17.64 5.50 14.09
CA TRP A 55 -17.75 6.95 14.00
C TRP A 55 -19.11 7.43 14.47
N PRO A 56 -19.24 8.64 15.07
CA PRO A 56 -20.52 9.21 15.40
C PRO A 56 -21.33 9.49 14.12
N ASP A 57 -22.63 9.33 14.17
CA ASP A 57 -23.52 9.58 13.01
C ASP A 57 -23.37 10.99 12.45
N ALA A 58 -23.13 11.98 13.31
CA ALA A 58 -22.85 13.36 12.89
C ALA A 58 -21.63 13.53 11.98
N ARG A 59 -20.77 12.49 11.86
CA ARG A 59 -19.65 12.46 10.91
C ARG A 59 -20.14 12.35 9.46
N PHE A 60 -21.35 11.86 9.26
CA PHE A 60 -21.97 11.59 7.97
C PHE A 60 -23.17 12.50 7.75
N GLY A 61 -23.45 12.87 6.51
CA GLY A 61 -24.63 13.68 6.15
C GLY A 61 -25.93 12.87 6.20
N GLY A 62 -25.84 11.52 6.12
CA GLY A 62 -27.00 10.65 6.17
C GLY A 62 -26.65 9.16 6.34
N PRO A 63 -27.69 8.30 6.54
CA PRO A 63 -27.48 6.86 6.76
C PRO A 63 -26.78 6.13 5.60
N GLY A 64 -26.94 6.61 4.37
CA GLY A 64 -26.36 6.03 3.17
C GLY A 64 -24.95 6.55 2.80
N ASP A 65 -24.44 7.55 3.52
CA ASP A 65 -23.15 8.15 3.18
C ASP A 65 -22.02 7.15 3.38
N PRO A 66 -21.07 7.12 2.45
CA PRO A 66 -19.97 6.14 2.47
C PRO A 66 -18.91 6.48 3.52
N VAL A 67 -18.17 5.47 3.94
CA VAL A 67 -16.86 5.66 4.55
C VAL A 67 -15.86 5.96 3.42
N VAL A 68 -15.24 7.13 3.45
CA VAL A 68 -14.29 7.57 2.41
C VAL A 68 -12.86 7.38 2.90
N LEU A 69 -12.13 6.48 2.24
CA LEU A 69 -10.68 6.30 2.43
C LEU A 69 -9.94 7.10 1.35
N CYS A 70 -9.18 8.10 1.78
CA CYS A 70 -8.36 8.90 0.91
C CYS A 70 -6.92 8.37 0.86
N VAL A 71 -6.34 8.32 -0.34
CA VAL A 71 -4.97 7.87 -0.58
C VAL A 71 -4.33 8.70 -1.68
N ASN A 72 -3.06 9.03 -1.54
CA ASN A 72 -2.29 9.67 -2.61
C ASN A 72 -2.14 8.67 -3.78
N PRO A 73 -2.47 9.05 -5.03
CA PRO A 73 -2.34 8.16 -6.19
C PRO A 73 -0.90 7.65 -6.43
N ALA A 74 0.13 8.39 -5.96
CA ALA A 74 1.52 7.97 -6.03
C ALA A 74 1.95 7.02 -4.89
N ALA A 75 1.07 6.74 -3.91
CA ALA A 75 1.39 5.80 -2.83
C ALA A 75 1.38 4.35 -3.33
N ALA A 76 2.31 3.53 -2.84
CA ALA A 76 2.42 2.12 -3.22
C ALA A 76 1.12 1.32 -2.94
N LEU A 77 0.34 1.73 -1.94
CA LEU A 77 -0.93 1.10 -1.60
C LEU A 77 -2.15 1.64 -2.38
N ALA A 78 -1.98 2.62 -3.29
CA ALA A 78 -3.11 3.20 -4.01
C ALA A 78 -3.88 2.15 -4.83
N GLY A 79 -3.17 1.31 -5.59
CA GLY A 79 -3.75 0.20 -6.36
C GLY A 79 -4.41 -0.87 -5.47
N PRO A 80 -3.68 -1.48 -4.53
CA PRO A 80 -4.24 -2.45 -3.58
C PRO A 80 -5.48 -1.93 -2.82
N LEU A 81 -5.47 -0.68 -2.34
CA LEU A 81 -6.61 -0.08 -1.65
C LEU A 81 -7.81 0.10 -2.59
N GLN A 82 -7.58 0.46 -3.86
CA GLN A 82 -8.66 0.63 -4.85
C GLN A 82 -9.48 -0.65 -5.05
N THR A 83 -8.86 -1.83 -4.92
CA THR A 83 -9.57 -3.12 -5.03
C THR A 83 -10.59 -3.37 -3.92
N LEU A 84 -10.55 -2.57 -2.86
CA LEU A 84 -11.45 -2.68 -1.70
C LEU A 84 -12.67 -1.76 -1.81
N ALA A 85 -12.72 -0.89 -2.82
CA ALA A 85 -13.88 -0.02 -3.07
C ALA A 85 -15.17 -0.86 -3.23
N GLY A 86 -16.25 -0.35 -2.71
CA GLY A 86 -17.56 -1.03 -2.72
C GLY A 86 -17.78 -2.03 -1.57
N LYS A 87 -16.74 -2.40 -0.82
CA LYS A 87 -16.88 -3.33 0.32
C LYS A 87 -17.58 -2.67 1.51
N PRO A 88 -18.32 -3.45 2.33
CA PRO A 88 -19.05 -2.92 3.48
C PRO A 88 -18.14 -2.58 4.66
N VAL A 89 -18.36 -1.43 5.27
CA VAL A 89 -17.68 -0.95 6.49
C VAL A 89 -18.73 -0.36 7.43
N GLY A 90 -18.99 -1.01 8.55
CA GLY A 90 -19.91 -0.50 9.58
C GLY A 90 -21.35 -0.22 9.07
N GLY A 91 -21.85 -1.04 8.13
CA GLY A 91 -23.16 -0.84 7.50
C GLY A 91 -23.16 0.20 6.37
N ARG A 92 -22.02 0.78 6.04
CA ARG A 92 -21.81 1.76 4.97
C ARG A 92 -20.93 1.18 3.87
N THR A 93 -20.91 1.77 2.70
CA THR A 93 -20.03 1.37 1.60
C THR A 93 -18.66 2.07 1.72
N LEU A 94 -17.56 1.35 1.49
CA LEU A 94 -16.24 1.94 1.38
C LEU A 94 -16.07 2.60 0.00
N VAL A 95 -15.74 3.87 -0.01
CA VAL A 95 -15.26 4.58 -1.21
C VAL A 95 -13.77 4.84 -1.05
N VAL A 96 -12.98 4.43 -2.03
CA VAL A 96 -11.55 4.76 -2.08
C VAL A 96 -11.37 5.93 -3.04
N ARG A 97 -10.89 7.04 -2.51
CA ARG A 97 -10.64 8.26 -3.28
C ARG A 97 -9.14 8.53 -3.41
N GLN A 98 -8.65 8.48 -4.62
CA GLN A 98 -7.29 8.89 -4.92
C GLN A 98 -7.22 10.41 -4.99
N THR A 99 -6.44 11.03 -4.11
CA THR A 99 -6.29 12.48 -4.03
C THR A 99 -4.96 12.87 -3.39
N THR A 100 -4.39 13.97 -3.85
CA THR A 100 -3.23 14.60 -3.22
C THR A 100 -3.62 15.53 -2.07
N GLN A 101 -4.92 15.85 -1.94
CA GLN A 101 -5.44 16.73 -0.91
C GLN A 101 -6.44 15.98 -0.03
N VAL A 102 -6.04 15.75 1.21
CA VAL A 102 -6.91 15.13 2.22
C VAL A 102 -7.62 16.24 3.01
N ASP A 103 -8.94 16.16 3.05
CA ASP A 103 -9.79 17.12 3.74
C ASP A 103 -10.82 16.42 4.65
N ARG A 104 -11.74 17.21 5.25
CA ARG A 104 -12.80 16.71 6.13
C ARG A 104 -13.80 15.76 5.45
N THR A 105 -13.82 15.66 4.13
CA THR A 105 -14.68 14.71 3.42
C THR A 105 -14.11 13.30 3.43
N CYS A 106 -12.82 13.13 3.76
CA CYS A 106 -12.20 11.84 4.02
C CYS A 106 -12.56 11.37 5.43
N THR A 107 -13.09 10.16 5.58
CA THR A 107 -13.31 9.53 6.89
C THR A 107 -12.02 8.93 7.44
N MET A 108 -11.23 8.36 6.53
CA MET A 108 -9.93 7.76 6.77
C MET A 108 -8.94 8.29 5.75
N ALA A 109 -7.65 8.30 6.10
CA ALA A 109 -6.59 8.61 5.15
C ALA A 109 -5.38 7.70 5.36
N TYR A 110 -4.88 7.11 4.28
CA TYR A 110 -3.56 6.52 4.26
C TYR A 110 -2.53 7.57 3.84
N VAL A 111 -1.62 7.87 4.76
CA VAL A 111 -0.54 8.85 4.57
C VAL A 111 0.75 8.08 4.28
N GLY A 112 1.12 8.02 3.02
CA GLY A 112 2.33 7.33 2.57
C GLY A 112 3.61 7.98 3.08
N ALA A 113 4.72 7.23 3.00
CA ALA A 113 6.05 7.72 3.35
C ALA A 113 6.39 8.99 2.55
N GLY A 114 7.02 9.97 3.19
CA GLY A 114 7.41 11.26 2.59
C GLY A 114 6.35 12.36 2.66
N ALA A 115 5.06 12.03 2.82
CA ALA A 115 4.00 13.01 3.04
C ALA A 115 3.69 13.22 4.54
N ALA A 116 4.24 12.38 5.42
CA ALA A 116 3.93 12.35 6.83
C ALA A 116 4.88 13.23 7.64
N ASN A 117 4.64 14.54 7.68
CA ASN A 117 5.15 15.36 8.79
C ASN A 117 4.09 15.47 9.88
N ASP A 118 4.54 15.60 11.14
CA ASP A 118 3.67 15.59 12.31
C ASP A 118 2.59 16.70 12.26
N SER A 119 2.93 17.88 11.78
CA SER A 119 1.97 19.00 11.66
C SER A 119 0.87 18.73 10.65
N TYR A 120 1.20 18.14 9.49
CA TYR A 120 0.22 17.76 8.49
C TYR A 120 -0.72 16.67 9.03
N VAL A 121 -0.15 15.63 9.65
CA VAL A 121 -0.92 14.50 10.21
C VAL A 121 -1.84 14.97 11.34
N ALA A 122 -1.35 15.84 12.24
CA ALA A 122 -2.17 16.44 13.29
C ALA A 122 -3.31 17.27 12.71
N GLY A 123 -3.05 18.06 11.66
CA GLY A 123 -4.07 18.85 10.98
C GLY A 123 -5.17 17.98 10.32
N LEU A 124 -4.86 16.75 9.91
CA LEU A 124 -5.87 15.80 9.41
C LEU A 124 -6.74 15.26 10.57
N ARG A 125 -6.12 14.91 11.70
CA ARG A 125 -6.82 14.50 12.91
C ARG A 125 -7.82 15.58 13.34
N ASP A 126 -7.42 16.84 13.37
CA ASP A 126 -8.25 17.97 13.77
C ASP A 126 -9.41 18.23 12.80
N LYS A 127 -9.33 17.73 11.57
CA LYS A 127 -10.43 17.68 10.59
C LYS A 127 -11.33 16.46 10.76
N GLY A 128 -11.11 15.61 11.76
CA GLY A 128 -11.86 14.40 12.00
C GLY A 128 -11.51 13.23 11.07
N VAL A 129 -10.28 13.16 10.58
CA VAL A 129 -9.81 12.09 9.69
C VAL A 129 -8.99 11.07 10.48
N LEU A 130 -9.41 9.80 10.47
CA LEU A 130 -8.60 8.71 11.02
C LEU A 130 -7.38 8.49 10.13
N THR A 131 -6.20 8.81 10.65
CA THR A 131 -4.95 8.73 9.91
C THR A 131 -4.25 7.40 10.11
N ILE A 132 -3.73 6.83 9.02
CA ILE A 132 -2.97 5.58 8.98
C ILE A 132 -1.69 5.85 8.20
N GLY A 133 -0.54 5.40 8.70
CA GLY A 133 0.75 5.60 8.02
C GLY A 133 1.75 4.50 8.32
N GLU A 134 2.94 4.60 7.71
CA GLU A 134 4.03 3.62 7.86
C GLU A 134 5.34 4.27 8.35
N THR A 135 5.39 5.59 8.40
CA THR A 135 6.59 6.31 8.83
C THR A 135 6.88 6.00 10.31
N PRO A 136 8.12 5.64 10.68
CA PRO A 136 8.48 5.43 12.08
C PRO A 136 8.10 6.60 12.97
N GLY A 137 7.41 6.31 14.08
CA GLY A 137 6.90 7.32 15.00
C GLY A 137 5.66 8.05 14.51
N PHE A 138 4.96 7.53 13.50
CA PHE A 138 3.71 8.10 12.98
C PHE A 138 2.66 8.33 14.08
N THR A 139 2.61 7.46 15.07
CA THR A 139 1.68 7.55 16.20
C THR A 139 1.90 8.78 17.11
N ARG A 140 2.99 9.54 16.96
CA ARG A 140 3.13 10.83 17.67
C ARG A 140 2.01 11.83 17.28
N ALA A 141 1.64 11.86 16.02
CA ALA A 141 0.62 12.77 15.49
C ALA A 141 -0.58 12.03 14.87
N GLY A 142 -0.37 10.83 14.34
CA GLY A 142 -1.37 9.99 13.69
C GLY A 142 -1.99 8.94 14.62
N ALA A 143 -3.03 8.27 14.12
CA ALA A 143 -3.79 7.32 14.92
C ALA A 143 -3.27 5.88 14.82
N ILE A 144 -2.92 5.40 13.63
CA ILE A 144 -2.50 4.01 13.42
C ILE A 144 -1.23 3.98 12.59
N GLN A 145 -0.21 3.26 13.06
CA GLN A 145 1.04 3.03 12.35
C GLN A 145 1.14 1.56 11.94
N LEU A 146 1.29 1.30 10.65
CA LEU A 146 1.70 -0.01 10.16
C LEU A 146 3.21 -0.17 10.38
N VAL A 147 3.61 -1.32 10.93
CA VAL A 147 5.01 -1.68 11.18
C VAL A 147 5.29 -3.07 10.62
N THR A 148 6.48 -3.28 10.06
CA THR A 148 6.92 -4.60 9.63
C THR A 148 7.92 -5.14 10.66
N ILE A 149 7.59 -6.26 11.30
CA ILE A 149 8.43 -6.95 12.28
C ILE A 149 8.83 -8.30 11.71
N GLY A 150 10.11 -8.43 11.33
CA GLY A 150 10.56 -9.59 10.57
C GLY A 150 9.89 -9.64 9.19
N ARG A 151 9.05 -10.64 8.96
CA ARG A 151 8.26 -10.80 7.72
C ARG A 151 6.77 -10.55 7.93
N GLN A 152 6.37 -10.03 9.06
CA GLN A 152 4.97 -9.85 9.43
C GLN A 152 4.61 -8.39 9.50
N VAL A 153 3.52 -8.01 8.83
CA VAL A 153 2.89 -6.70 9.01
C VAL A 153 2.15 -6.71 10.34
N ARG A 154 2.42 -5.71 11.16
CA ARG A 154 1.77 -5.44 12.44
C ARG A 154 1.33 -3.98 12.49
N PHE A 155 0.78 -3.54 13.60
CA PHE A 155 0.39 -2.14 13.75
C PHE A 155 0.45 -1.69 15.20
N GLU A 156 0.69 -0.41 15.37
CA GLU A 156 0.59 0.32 16.62
C GLU A 156 -0.55 1.33 16.56
N VAL A 157 -1.11 1.68 17.71
CA VAL A 157 -2.26 2.58 17.82
C VAL A 157 -1.95 3.69 18.82
N ASN A 158 -2.23 4.93 18.45
CA ASN A 158 -2.46 6.01 19.40
C ASN A 158 -3.97 6.21 19.54
N GLN A 159 -4.52 5.70 20.65
CA GLN A 159 -5.96 5.74 20.90
C GLN A 159 -6.47 7.17 21.12
N GLN A 160 -5.67 8.04 21.73
CA GLN A 160 -6.06 9.45 21.95
C GLN A 160 -6.17 10.19 20.61
N ASN A 161 -5.25 9.97 19.68
CA ASN A 161 -5.31 10.57 18.35
C ASN A 161 -6.51 10.03 17.54
N ALA A 162 -6.84 8.74 17.67
CA ALA A 162 -8.05 8.18 17.05
C ALA A 162 -9.31 8.82 17.62
N LEU A 163 -9.41 8.95 18.94
CA LEU A 163 -10.57 9.60 19.60
C LEU A 163 -10.66 11.09 19.23
N ALA A 164 -9.56 11.81 19.14
CA ALA A 164 -9.53 13.20 18.71
C ALA A 164 -10.01 13.36 17.26
N ALA A 165 -9.78 12.37 16.39
CA ALA A 165 -10.36 12.30 15.06
C ALA A 165 -11.83 11.82 15.04
N GLY A 166 -12.48 11.66 16.20
CA GLY A 166 -13.83 11.16 16.32
C GLY A 166 -14.00 9.66 16.04
N ALA A 167 -12.89 8.90 15.96
CA ALA A 167 -12.89 7.49 15.63
C ALA A 167 -12.72 6.64 16.91
N ARG A 168 -13.67 5.75 17.18
CA ARG A 168 -13.61 4.80 18.30
C ARG A 168 -13.18 3.43 17.79
N LEU A 169 -11.96 3.06 18.10
CA LEU A 169 -11.41 1.73 17.76
C LEU A 169 -11.98 0.69 18.71
N SER A 170 -12.40 -0.45 18.17
CA SER A 170 -12.94 -1.54 19.00
C SER A 170 -11.87 -2.17 19.88
N SER A 171 -12.26 -2.71 21.05
CA SER A 171 -11.34 -3.45 21.92
C SER A 171 -10.70 -4.68 21.23
N ASN A 172 -11.41 -5.27 20.28
CA ASN A 172 -10.87 -6.38 19.50
C ASN A 172 -9.68 -5.92 18.64
N LEU A 173 -9.79 -4.74 18.00
CA LEU A 173 -8.69 -4.16 17.23
C LEU A 173 -7.52 -3.81 18.15
N LEU A 174 -7.78 -3.15 19.27
CA LEU A 174 -6.73 -2.74 20.21
C LEU A 174 -5.93 -3.93 20.77
N ARG A 175 -6.57 -5.08 21.01
CA ARG A 175 -5.86 -6.31 21.47
C ARG A 175 -4.91 -6.90 20.41
N LEU A 176 -5.07 -6.58 19.13
CA LEU A 176 -4.21 -7.07 18.05
C LEU A 176 -3.03 -6.13 17.78
N ALA A 177 -3.05 -4.91 18.34
CA ALA A 177 -1.96 -3.95 18.20
C ALA A 177 -0.73 -4.43 18.99
N VAL A 178 0.48 -4.23 18.44
CA VAL A 178 1.74 -4.52 19.15
C VAL A 178 2.12 -3.39 20.11
N GLY A 179 1.48 -2.24 20.02
CA GLY A 179 1.59 -1.10 20.94
C GLY A 179 0.32 -0.28 20.93
N VAL A 180 -0.13 0.16 22.12
CA VAL A 180 -1.25 1.09 22.30
C VAL A 180 -0.76 2.24 23.19
N HIS A 181 -0.91 3.48 22.70
CA HIS A 181 -0.47 4.71 23.35
C HIS A 181 -1.66 5.61 23.70
#